data_bf368fe1b4f13761803292c294e072c7
#
_entry.id   bf368fe1b4f13761803292c294e072c7
#
_cell.length_a   1.000
_cell.length_b   1.000
_cell.length_c   1.000
_cell.angle_alpha   90.00
_cell.angle_beta   90.00
_cell.angle_gamma   90.00
#
_symmetry.space_group_name_H-M   'P 1'
#
loop_
_entity.id
_entity.type
_entity.pdbx_description
1 polymer ?
#
loop_
_entity_poly.entity_id
_entity_poly.type
_entity_poly.pdbx_seq_one_letter_code
_entity_poly.pdbx_strand_id
1 'polypeptide(L)'
;YAFPGGMMVGTDSHTPNAGGLGMIAIGVGGADAVDVMTGIPWELKMPKIIGVKLTGELNGWASPKDVILKLAGILTVKGGTNAIIEYFGEGAKNLSATGKATICNMGAEVGATTSLFAYDESMARYLKATGREQIAEMANKLSDYLEADKEVIDNPEKYYDRIIEINLSELEPYINGPFTPDAAHPISEFGRIVKENGYPQTMEVGLIGSCTNSSYQDLSRAASVARQASKKHLKAKAEFRINPGSEQVRYTAERDGLISDFESIGGIVMTNACGPCIGQWKRHTDNNQRANSIVTSFNRNFAKRADGNPNTHAFVASPEIVTALTIAGNLCFNPLTDTLINENGESVKLDIPVGEELPVKGFDVKDAGYIAPDKGLSSFDIIIDPNSKRLQKLSPFAPLNLSNFEKMPLLIKTSGKCTTDHISMAGPWLRFRGHLENISDNLLMGAVNAFNGKTNEVFNQLTNEYDTVSGTAKSYKMHGISSIVVAEENYGEGSSREHAALEPRFLGVKAVLCKSFARIHETNLKKQGMLALTFVNKDDYNKIK
;
A
#
# COMPACT_ATOMS: atom_id res chain seq x y z
N TYR A 1 15.44 13.41 1.30
CA TYR A 1 14.51 14.56 1.24
C TYR A 1 13.64 14.67 2.50
N ALA A 2 13.37 13.56 3.23
CA ALA A 2 12.59 13.61 4.45
C ALA A 2 13.42 14.13 5.63
N PHE A 3 12.85 15.04 6.42
CA PHE A 3 13.45 15.63 7.62
C PHE A 3 12.35 16.06 8.61
N PRO A 4 12.64 16.13 9.91
CA PRO A 4 11.66 16.51 10.92
C PRO A 4 11.11 17.93 10.72
N GLY A 5 9.80 18.10 10.93
CA GLY A 5 9.11 19.39 10.80
C GLY A 5 8.82 19.84 9.38
N GLY A 6 9.18 19.04 8.38
CA GLY A 6 8.91 19.37 6.98
C GLY A 6 7.52 18.96 6.53
N MET A 7 7.14 19.44 5.32
CA MET A 7 5.92 19.01 4.62
C MET A 7 6.28 18.53 3.22
N MET A 8 5.66 17.43 2.78
CA MET A 8 5.89 16.84 1.45
C MET A 8 4.57 16.37 0.84
N VAL A 9 4.38 16.63 -0.43
CA VAL A 9 3.38 15.93 -1.25
C VAL A 9 4.10 15.02 -2.24
N GLY A 10 3.58 13.82 -2.46
CA GLY A 10 4.18 12.85 -3.36
C GLY A 10 3.13 12.03 -4.10
N THR A 11 3.42 11.65 -5.34
CA THR A 11 2.49 10.89 -6.19
C THR A 11 2.38 9.41 -5.82
N ASP A 12 3.10 8.96 -4.81
CA ASP A 12 2.95 7.63 -4.23
C ASP A 12 1.98 7.68 -3.04
N SER A 13 1.05 6.72 -2.95
CA SER A 13 0.09 6.63 -1.84
C SER A 13 0.78 6.35 -0.49
N HIS A 14 2.02 5.84 -0.50
CA HIS A 14 2.83 5.58 0.68
C HIS A 14 3.86 6.67 0.99
N THR A 15 3.72 7.86 0.40
CA THR A 15 4.46 9.08 0.82
C THR A 15 4.41 9.30 2.34
N PRO A 16 3.30 8.98 3.06
CA PRO A 16 3.23 9.04 4.53
C PRO A 16 4.30 8.26 5.30
N ASN A 17 5.05 7.37 4.64
CA ASN A 17 6.24 6.72 5.22
C ASN A 17 7.19 7.73 5.87
N ALA A 18 7.34 8.93 5.31
CA ALA A 18 8.19 9.98 5.85
C ALA A 18 7.70 10.56 7.20
N GLY A 19 6.48 10.26 7.61
CA GLY A 19 5.98 10.54 8.96
C GLY A 19 6.75 9.83 10.06
N GLY A 20 7.47 8.74 9.72
CA GLY A 20 8.44 8.08 10.59
C GLY A 20 9.69 8.91 10.90
N LEU A 21 9.88 10.04 10.22
CA LEU A 21 10.89 11.05 10.52
C LEU A 21 10.28 12.40 10.96
N GLY A 22 9.04 12.40 11.45
CA GLY A 22 8.39 13.62 11.94
C GLY A 22 8.01 14.61 10.84
N MET A 23 7.70 14.13 9.63
CA MET A 23 7.31 14.93 8.48
C MET A 23 5.82 14.78 8.17
N ILE A 24 5.12 15.85 7.85
CA ILE A 24 3.78 15.78 7.28
C ILE A 24 3.91 15.42 5.80
N ALA A 25 3.77 14.15 5.48
CA ALA A 25 3.96 13.63 4.14
C ALA A 25 2.66 13.04 3.60
N ILE A 26 2.18 13.54 2.46
CA ILE A 26 0.83 13.25 1.96
C ILE A 26 0.91 12.70 0.55
N GLY A 27 0.25 11.54 0.35
CA GLY A 27 0.07 10.96 -0.98
C GLY A 27 -1.01 11.72 -1.75
N VAL A 28 -0.70 12.12 -2.99
CA VAL A 28 -1.59 12.88 -3.88
C VAL A 28 -1.62 12.27 -5.29
N GLY A 29 -2.52 12.74 -6.13
CA GLY A 29 -2.53 12.41 -7.56
C GLY A 29 -1.47 13.18 -8.35
N GLY A 30 -1.19 12.73 -9.58
CA GLY A 30 -0.21 13.38 -10.45
C GLY A 30 -0.58 14.83 -10.80
N ALA A 31 -1.85 15.12 -11.00
CA ALA A 31 -2.32 16.48 -11.29
C ALA A 31 -2.12 17.43 -10.10
N ASP A 32 -2.37 16.96 -8.86
CA ASP A 32 -2.08 17.76 -7.67
C ASP A 32 -0.57 18.08 -7.56
N ALA A 33 0.28 17.10 -7.85
CA ALA A 33 1.73 17.32 -7.83
C ALA A 33 2.17 18.34 -8.88
N VAL A 34 1.59 18.31 -10.09
CA VAL A 34 1.85 19.31 -11.15
C VAL A 34 1.43 20.70 -10.70
N ASP A 35 0.26 20.86 -10.07
CA ASP A 35 -0.19 22.13 -9.53
C ASP A 35 0.83 22.71 -8.53
N VAL A 36 1.28 21.89 -7.58
CA VAL A 36 2.29 22.30 -6.59
C VAL A 36 3.62 22.68 -7.27
N MET A 37 4.07 21.89 -8.25
CA MET A 37 5.31 22.16 -9.00
C MET A 37 5.23 23.48 -9.80
N THR A 38 4.04 23.89 -10.21
CA THR A 38 3.80 25.15 -10.95
C THR A 38 3.45 26.33 -10.05
N GLY A 39 3.48 26.15 -8.72
CA GLY A 39 3.19 27.18 -7.74
C GLY A 39 1.71 27.44 -7.48
N ILE A 40 0.83 26.58 -7.96
CA ILE A 40 -0.61 26.65 -7.66
C ILE A 40 -0.82 26.10 -6.26
N PRO A 41 -1.58 26.79 -5.38
CA PRO A 41 -1.90 26.29 -4.05
C PRO A 41 -2.63 24.94 -4.10
N TRP A 42 -2.18 24.01 -3.27
CA TRP A 42 -2.90 22.75 -3.07
C TRP A 42 -3.90 22.90 -1.93
N GLU A 43 -5.16 22.65 -2.24
CA GLU A 43 -6.25 22.76 -1.28
C GLU A 43 -6.51 21.43 -0.60
N LEU A 44 -6.51 21.43 0.74
CA LEU A 44 -6.86 20.29 1.57
C LEU A 44 -7.99 20.68 2.52
N LYS A 45 -9.07 19.91 2.52
CA LYS A 45 -10.08 20.03 3.57
C LYS A 45 -9.43 19.75 4.92
N MET A 46 -9.61 20.62 5.91
CA MET A 46 -9.07 20.43 7.26
C MET A 46 -9.38 19.01 7.77
N PRO A 47 -8.37 18.16 7.96
CA PRO A 47 -8.60 16.80 8.41
C PRO A 47 -8.88 16.76 9.91
N LYS A 48 -9.58 15.72 10.35
CA LYS A 48 -9.65 15.35 11.76
C LYS A 48 -8.30 14.84 12.24
N ILE A 49 -8.09 14.83 13.56
CA ILE A 49 -6.88 14.28 14.15
C ILE A 49 -7.25 13.08 15.02
N ILE A 50 -6.70 11.92 14.67
CA ILE A 50 -6.83 10.69 15.46
C ILE A 50 -5.53 10.50 16.22
N GLY A 51 -5.59 10.54 17.54
CA GLY A 51 -4.46 10.22 18.42
C GLY A 51 -4.38 8.72 18.67
N VAL A 52 -3.22 8.12 18.39
CA VAL A 52 -2.92 6.74 18.76
C VAL A 52 -1.88 6.74 19.86
N LYS A 53 -2.34 6.46 21.08
CA LYS A 53 -1.48 6.39 22.26
C LYS A 53 -0.82 5.02 22.34
N LEU A 54 0.50 5.01 22.28
CA LEU A 54 1.32 3.81 22.44
C LEU A 54 1.92 3.77 23.84
N THR A 55 1.71 2.66 24.55
CA THR A 55 2.26 2.42 25.89
C THR A 55 3.12 1.15 25.89
N GLY A 56 4.01 1.01 26.86
CA GLY A 56 4.87 -0.15 27.00
C GLY A 56 5.91 -0.28 25.89
N GLU A 57 6.41 -1.49 25.68
CA GLU A 57 7.49 -1.82 24.74
C GLU A 57 7.17 -3.09 23.95
N LEU A 58 7.60 -3.15 22.69
CA LEU A 58 7.50 -4.36 21.89
C LEU A 58 8.40 -5.46 22.45
N ASN A 59 7.89 -6.67 22.48
CA ASN A 59 8.65 -7.83 22.96
C ASN A 59 8.40 -9.07 22.08
N GLY A 60 9.27 -10.07 22.25
CA GLY A 60 9.11 -11.36 21.60
C GLY A 60 9.11 -11.28 20.07
N TRP A 61 8.08 -11.86 19.47
CA TRP A 61 7.86 -11.89 18.02
C TRP A 61 7.15 -10.65 17.46
N ALA A 62 6.60 -9.80 18.34
CA ALA A 62 5.92 -8.58 17.91
C ALA A 62 6.90 -7.59 17.28
N SER A 63 6.41 -6.84 16.30
CA SER A 63 7.17 -5.87 15.52
C SER A 63 6.35 -4.58 15.29
N PRO A 64 6.96 -3.50 14.83
CA PRO A 64 6.21 -2.28 14.47
C PRO A 64 5.08 -2.53 13.46
N LYS A 65 5.25 -3.53 12.58
CA LYS A 65 4.20 -3.93 11.64
C LYS A 65 2.90 -4.33 12.34
N ASP A 66 2.99 -5.00 13.46
CA ASP A 66 1.82 -5.52 14.18
C ASP A 66 0.98 -4.39 14.80
N VAL A 67 1.61 -3.25 15.13
CA VAL A 67 0.89 -2.04 15.57
C VAL A 67 -0.10 -1.58 14.51
N ILE A 68 0.36 -1.42 13.28
CA ILE A 68 -0.51 -0.92 12.20
C ILE A 68 -1.47 -2.00 11.69
N LEU A 69 -1.11 -3.29 11.75
CA LEU A 69 -2.04 -4.37 11.41
C LEU A 69 -3.21 -4.43 12.39
N LYS A 70 -2.95 -4.31 13.70
CA LYS A 70 -3.98 -4.20 14.73
C LYS A 70 -4.82 -2.93 14.53
N LEU A 71 -4.19 -1.78 14.29
CA LEU A 71 -4.87 -0.52 14.06
C LEU A 71 -5.78 -0.58 12.81
N ALA A 72 -5.34 -1.25 11.75
CA ALA A 72 -6.15 -1.48 10.55
C ALA A 72 -7.44 -2.25 10.87
N GLY A 73 -7.37 -3.25 11.75
CA GLY A 73 -8.56 -3.93 12.26
C GLY A 73 -9.52 -3.03 13.05
N ILE A 74 -8.98 -2.08 13.82
CA ILE A 74 -9.77 -1.15 14.64
C ILE A 74 -10.43 -0.04 13.80
N LEU A 75 -9.67 0.55 12.86
CA LEU A 75 -10.13 1.66 12.02
C LEU A 75 -10.88 1.19 10.78
N THR A 76 -10.60 0.00 10.29
CA THR A 76 -10.97 -0.50 8.97
C THR A 76 -10.33 0.33 7.84
N VAL A 77 -10.55 -0.07 6.58
CA VAL A 77 -9.99 0.61 5.40
C VAL A 77 -10.49 2.05 5.19
N LYS A 78 -11.46 2.51 5.95
CA LYS A 78 -12.08 3.84 5.80
C LYS A 78 -12.14 4.68 7.08
N GLY A 79 -11.76 4.13 8.22
CA GLY A 79 -11.88 4.83 9.51
C GLY A 79 -10.94 6.02 9.68
N GLY A 80 -9.87 6.08 8.91
CA GLY A 80 -8.95 7.22 8.85
C GLY A 80 -9.27 8.24 7.74
N THR A 81 -10.36 8.06 6.99
CA THR A 81 -10.68 8.97 5.87
C THR A 81 -10.84 10.41 6.34
N ASN A 82 -10.14 11.33 5.67
CA ASN A 82 -10.05 12.74 6.04
C ASN A 82 -9.53 12.97 7.46
N ALA A 83 -8.64 12.10 7.95
CA ALA A 83 -7.96 12.28 9.22
C ALA A 83 -6.44 12.22 9.06
N ILE A 84 -5.74 12.87 9.98
CA ILE A 84 -4.32 12.68 10.26
C ILE A 84 -4.23 11.73 11.46
N ILE A 85 -3.36 10.72 11.40
CA ILE A 85 -3.09 9.85 12.53
C ILE A 85 -1.78 10.30 13.19
N GLU A 86 -1.86 10.73 14.42
CA GLU A 86 -0.71 11.10 15.23
C GLU A 86 -0.46 10.05 16.31
N TYR A 87 0.77 9.51 16.31
CA TYR A 87 1.20 8.52 17.30
C TYR A 87 1.95 9.21 18.41
N PHE A 88 1.53 8.98 19.66
CA PHE A 88 2.10 9.61 20.85
C PHE A 88 2.19 8.62 22.03
N GLY A 89 2.73 9.10 23.14
CA GLY A 89 2.95 8.29 24.36
C GLY A 89 4.36 7.72 24.44
N GLU A 90 4.68 7.12 25.58
CA GLU A 90 6.04 6.62 25.86
C GLU A 90 6.42 5.45 24.96
N GLY A 91 5.48 4.57 24.62
CA GLY A 91 5.71 3.47 23.69
C GLY A 91 6.12 3.94 22.29
N ALA A 92 5.68 5.13 21.88
CA ALA A 92 6.10 5.72 20.59
C ALA A 92 7.60 6.02 20.56
N LYS A 93 8.20 6.46 21.68
CA LYS A 93 9.63 6.76 21.80
C LYS A 93 10.51 5.51 21.74
N ASN A 94 9.95 4.35 22.11
CA ASN A 94 10.67 3.07 22.10
C ASN A 94 10.79 2.42 20.71
N LEU A 95 10.12 3.00 19.70
CA LEU A 95 10.17 2.50 18.33
C LEU A 95 11.35 3.10 17.55
N SER A 96 11.95 2.30 16.67
CA SER A 96 12.95 2.79 15.72
C SER A 96 12.33 3.71 14.66
N ALA A 97 13.14 4.56 14.04
CA ALA A 97 12.69 5.42 12.94
C ALA A 97 12.12 4.62 11.77
N THR A 98 12.71 3.48 11.42
CA THR A 98 12.21 2.60 10.35
C THR A 98 10.92 1.89 10.75
N GLY A 99 10.78 1.52 12.02
CA GLY A 99 9.53 0.97 12.56
C GLY A 99 8.38 1.98 12.52
N LYS A 100 8.65 3.24 12.92
CA LYS A 100 7.70 4.35 12.79
C LYS A 100 7.30 4.58 11.33
N ALA A 101 8.28 4.52 10.41
CA ALA A 101 8.04 4.64 8.98
C ALA A 101 7.12 3.52 8.45
N THR A 102 7.29 2.27 8.90
CA THR A 102 6.40 1.14 8.59
C THR A 102 4.97 1.41 9.04
N ILE A 103 4.79 1.92 10.26
CA ILE A 103 3.47 2.25 10.81
C ILE A 103 2.82 3.36 9.99
N CYS A 104 3.52 4.46 9.73
CA CYS A 104 3.03 5.59 8.93
C CYS A 104 2.71 5.18 7.48
N ASN A 105 3.52 4.31 6.88
CA ASN A 105 3.33 3.81 5.52
C ASN A 105 1.94 3.21 5.35
N MET A 106 1.52 2.33 6.23
CA MET A 106 0.23 1.66 6.16
C MET A 106 -0.95 2.50 6.68
N GLY A 107 -0.74 3.72 7.12
CA GLY A 107 -1.81 4.70 7.33
C GLY A 107 -2.65 4.94 6.07
N ALA A 108 -2.06 4.77 4.89
CA ALA A 108 -2.77 4.79 3.61
C ALA A 108 -3.85 3.69 3.51
N GLU A 109 -3.65 2.55 4.16
CA GLU A 109 -4.57 1.40 4.10
C GLU A 109 -5.80 1.56 4.99
N VAL A 110 -5.77 2.50 5.93
CA VAL A 110 -6.93 2.89 6.72
C VAL A 110 -7.61 4.17 6.20
N GLY A 111 -7.16 4.67 5.05
CA GLY A 111 -7.71 5.84 4.38
C GLY A 111 -7.21 7.18 4.93
N ALA A 112 -6.22 7.19 5.81
CA ALA A 112 -5.69 8.42 6.40
C ALA A 112 -5.07 9.37 5.36
N THR A 113 -5.20 10.67 5.61
CA THR A 113 -4.53 11.71 4.82
C THR A 113 -3.03 11.62 4.97
N THR A 114 -2.56 11.46 6.20
CA THR A 114 -1.18 11.17 6.57
C THR A 114 -1.12 10.55 7.95
N SER A 115 0.07 10.11 8.33
CA SER A 115 0.39 9.59 9.65
C SER A 115 1.76 10.12 10.06
N LEU A 116 1.96 10.42 11.33
CA LEU A 116 3.24 10.94 11.81
C LEU A 116 3.52 10.58 13.27
N PHE A 117 4.79 10.64 13.62
CA PHE A 117 5.33 10.63 14.96
C PHE A 117 6.01 11.97 15.23
N ALA A 118 5.99 12.43 16.48
CA ALA A 118 6.83 13.53 16.94
C ALA A 118 8.32 13.15 16.82
N TYR A 119 9.19 14.16 16.68
CA TYR A 119 10.63 13.96 16.62
C TYR A 119 11.17 13.36 17.91
N ASP A 120 12.11 12.44 17.78
CA ASP A 120 12.81 11.85 18.91
C ASP A 120 14.23 11.37 18.55
N GLU A 121 14.90 10.80 19.55
CA GLU A 121 16.29 10.34 19.42
C GLU A 121 16.48 9.22 18.39
N SER A 122 15.47 8.33 18.18
CA SER A 122 15.55 7.28 17.16
C SER A 122 15.69 7.88 15.75
N MET A 123 14.98 8.99 15.49
CA MET A 123 15.08 9.72 14.24
C MET A 123 16.43 10.41 14.08
N ALA A 124 16.99 10.97 15.18
CA ALA A 124 18.34 11.55 15.17
C ALA A 124 19.40 10.49 14.84
N ARG A 125 19.32 9.29 15.44
CA ARG A 125 20.22 8.17 15.14
C ARG A 125 20.15 7.77 13.67
N TYR A 126 18.93 7.63 13.13
CA TYR A 126 18.73 7.28 11.73
C TYR A 126 19.28 8.33 10.77
N LEU A 127 19.03 9.60 11.03
CA LEU A 127 19.58 10.71 10.23
C LEU A 127 21.12 10.69 10.21
N LYS A 128 21.76 10.49 11.35
CA LYS A 128 23.22 10.35 11.45
C LYS A 128 23.72 9.14 10.67
N ALA A 129 23.12 7.98 10.86
CA ALA A 129 23.50 6.75 10.17
C ALA A 129 23.36 6.83 8.64
N THR A 130 22.51 7.73 8.14
CA THR A 130 22.26 7.96 6.70
C THR A 130 22.99 9.20 6.17
N GLY A 131 24.04 9.69 6.85
CA GLY A 131 24.88 10.80 6.40
C GLY A 131 24.21 12.17 6.45
N ARG A 132 23.22 12.36 7.33
CA ARG A 132 22.46 13.61 7.50
C ARG A 132 22.64 14.20 8.90
N GLU A 133 23.87 14.19 9.41
CA GLU A 133 24.22 14.67 10.75
C GLU A 133 23.80 16.13 10.99
N GLN A 134 24.03 17.01 10.02
CA GLN A 134 23.64 18.41 10.12
C GLN A 134 22.14 18.60 10.34
N ILE A 135 21.32 17.77 9.68
CA ILE A 135 19.85 17.79 9.86
C ILE A 135 19.49 17.31 11.27
N ALA A 136 20.14 16.25 11.75
CA ALA A 136 19.92 15.76 13.13
C ALA A 136 20.31 16.82 14.17
N GLU A 137 21.44 17.53 13.97
CA GLU A 137 21.86 18.61 14.87
C GLU A 137 20.88 19.79 14.88
N MET A 138 20.36 20.17 13.71
CA MET A 138 19.32 21.20 13.61
C MET A 138 18.03 20.78 14.30
N ALA A 139 17.57 19.56 14.07
CA ALA A 139 16.37 19.01 14.70
C ALA A 139 16.52 18.96 16.23
N ASN A 140 17.67 18.52 16.75
CA ASN A 140 17.96 18.50 18.18
C ASN A 140 17.90 19.91 18.82
N LYS A 141 18.36 20.95 18.10
CA LYS A 141 18.25 22.35 18.58
C LYS A 141 16.82 22.89 18.59
N LEU A 142 15.94 22.27 17.82
CA LEU A 142 14.55 22.67 17.64
C LEU A 142 13.58 21.64 18.22
N SER A 143 14.06 20.71 19.06
CA SER A 143 13.26 19.60 19.60
C SER A 143 11.95 20.06 20.22
N ASP A 144 11.99 21.14 21.01
CA ASP A 144 10.81 21.72 21.66
C ASP A 144 9.67 22.13 20.70
N TYR A 145 10.02 22.35 19.41
CA TYR A 145 9.05 22.67 18.34
C TYR A 145 8.66 21.46 17.49
N LEU A 146 9.38 20.35 17.65
CA LEU A 146 9.21 19.12 16.85
C LEU A 146 8.63 17.97 17.67
N GLU A 147 8.58 18.10 19.00
CA GLU A 147 7.88 17.19 19.89
C GLU A 147 6.39 17.55 19.98
N ALA A 148 5.59 16.64 20.49
CA ALA A 148 4.19 16.92 20.75
C ALA A 148 4.05 17.95 21.88
N ASP A 149 3.14 18.90 21.72
CA ASP A 149 2.87 19.92 22.74
C ASP A 149 2.47 19.26 24.08
N LYS A 150 3.09 19.71 25.15
CA LYS A 150 2.81 19.17 26.49
C LYS A 150 1.32 19.22 26.86
N GLU A 151 0.64 20.29 26.47
CA GLU A 151 -0.79 20.44 26.74
C GLU A 151 -1.63 19.39 26.02
N VAL A 152 -1.22 18.96 24.82
CA VAL A 152 -1.88 17.88 24.05
C VAL A 152 -1.66 16.52 24.73
N ILE A 153 -0.45 16.27 25.23
CA ILE A 153 -0.12 15.04 25.95
C ILE A 153 -0.88 14.94 27.27
N ASP A 154 -0.97 16.06 28.01
CA ASP A 154 -1.62 16.11 29.31
C ASP A 154 -3.16 16.06 29.21
N ASN A 155 -3.74 16.53 28.09
CA ASN A 155 -5.20 16.61 27.88
C ASN A 155 -5.59 16.14 26.46
N PRO A 156 -5.27 14.90 26.06
CA PRO A 156 -5.45 14.45 24.68
C PRO A 156 -6.91 14.50 24.20
N GLU A 157 -7.89 14.29 25.09
CA GLU A 157 -9.32 14.33 24.76
C GLU A 157 -9.80 15.71 24.29
N LYS A 158 -9.07 16.78 24.62
CA LYS A 158 -9.39 18.14 24.19
C LYS A 158 -8.95 18.41 22.74
N TYR A 159 -7.91 17.71 22.27
CA TYR A 159 -7.23 18.03 21.02
C TYR A 159 -7.45 17.00 19.91
N TYR A 160 -7.66 15.73 20.28
CA TYR A 160 -7.94 14.68 19.30
C TYR A 160 -9.42 14.43 19.11
N ASP A 161 -9.88 14.30 17.88
CA ASP A 161 -11.26 13.90 17.55
C ASP A 161 -11.58 12.46 17.99
N ARG A 162 -10.54 11.62 18.09
CA ARG A 162 -10.63 10.24 18.55
C ARG A 162 -9.30 9.81 19.13
N ILE A 163 -9.33 9.03 20.20
CA ILE A 163 -8.15 8.41 20.80
C ILE A 163 -8.28 6.89 20.72
N ILE A 164 -7.17 6.23 20.35
CA ILE A 164 -7.02 4.78 20.36
C ILE A 164 -5.78 4.46 21.17
N GLU A 165 -5.88 3.51 22.10
CA GLU A 165 -4.75 3.08 22.91
C GLU A 165 -4.30 1.68 22.52
N ILE A 166 -2.98 1.48 22.35
CA ILE A 166 -2.35 0.19 22.06
C ILE A 166 -1.21 0.00 23.05
N ASN A 167 -1.34 -1.03 23.91
CA ASN A 167 -0.25 -1.47 24.78
C ASN A 167 0.69 -2.39 23.98
N LEU A 168 1.91 -1.93 23.75
CA LEU A 168 2.94 -2.67 22.99
C LEU A 168 3.40 -3.92 23.74
N SER A 169 3.38 -3.92 25.08
CA SER A 169 3.80 -5.06 25.89
C SER A 169 2.83 -6.25 25.82
N GLU A 170 1.57 -5.98 25.43
CA GLU A 170 0.53 -7.01 25.26
C GLU A 170 0.29 -7.34 23.78
N LEU A 171 1.03 -6.69 22.89
CA LEU A 171 0.85 -6.88 21.45
C LEU A 171 1.51 -8.20 21.02
N GLU A 172 0.71 -9.09 20.45
CA GLU A 172 1.20 -10.25 19.73
C GLU A 172 1.26 -9.98 18.21
N PRO A 173 1.98 -10.79 17.41
CA PRO A 173 1.96 -10.67 15.96
C PRO A 173 0.55 -10.81 15.36
N TYR A 174 0.31 -10.05 14.29
CA TYR A 174 -0.96 -10.07 13.54
C TYR A 174 -0.75 -10.57 12.11
N ILE A 175 -1.79 -11.22 11.59
CA ILE A 175 -1.90 -11.59 10.18
C ILE A 175 -3.22 -11.04 9.65
N ASN A 176 -3.15 -10.15 8.68
CA ASN A 176 -4.33 -9.52 8.10
C ASN A 176 -4.69 -10.11 6.74
N GLY A 177 -5.95 -10.38 6.53
CA GLY A 177 -6.48 -10.92 5.27
C GLY A 177 -7.35 -12.15 5.44
N PRO A 178 -7.74 -12.77 4.32
CA PRO A 178 -7.34 -12.44 2.95
C PRO A 178 -8.18 -11.31 2.34
N PHE A 179 -7.77 -10.83 1.16
CA PHE A 179 -8.47 -9.90 0.27
C PHE A 179 -8.69 -8.47 0.76
N THR A 180 -8.41 -8.18 2.02
CA THR A 180 -8.51 -6.84 2.60
C THR A 180 -7.47 -6.67 3.73
N PRO A 181 -6.82 -5.50 3.85
CA PRO A 181 -5.79 -5.28 4.87
C PRO A 181 -6.34 -5.05 6.28
N ASP A 182 -7.65 -4.93 6.44
CA ASP A 182 -8.32 -4.68 7.73
C ASP A 182 -8.94 -5.93 8.38
N ALA A 183 -8.90 -7.08 7.72
CA ALA A 183 -9.25 -8.36 8.35
C ALA A 183 -8.10 -8.82 9.25
N ALA A 184 -7.99 -8.22 10.43
CA ALA A 184 -6.90 -8.39 11.37
C ALA A 184 -7.12 -9.58 12.31
N HIS A 185 -6.13 -10.47 12.39
CA HIS A 185 -6.19 -11.67 13.23
C HIS A 185 -4.90 -11.79 14.06
N PRO A 186 -4.98 -11.93 15.39
CA PRO A 186 -3.82 -12.26 16.20
C PRO A 186 -3.31 -13.66 15.86
N ILE A 187 -1.99 -13.85 15.91
CA ILE A 187 -1.34 -15.12 15.52
C ILE A 187 -1.86 -16.31 16.35
N SER A 188 -2.17 -16.07 17.62
CA SER A 188 -2.72 -17.09 18.53
C SER A 188 -4.05 -17.69 18.07
N GLU A 189 -4.86 -16.91 17.34
CA GLU A 189 -6.17 -17.29 16.83
C GLU A 189 -6.13 -17.70 15.35
N PHE A 190 -5.08 -17.34 14.64
CA PHE A 190 -5.07 -17.42 13.18
C PHE A 190 -5.22 -18.85 12.65
N GLY A 191 -4.57 -19.83 13.28
CA GLY A 191 -4.72 -21.23 12.88
C GLY A 191 -6.15 -21.77 13.01
N ARG A 192 -6.92 -21.30 14.00
CA ARG A 192 -8.36 -21.60 14.14
C ARG A 192 -9.17 -20.94 13.03
N ILE A 193 -8.91 -19.65 12.77
CA ILE A 193 -9.59 -18.85 11.73
C ILE A 193 -9.39 -19.46 10.34
N VAL A 194 -8.16 -19.90 10.02
CA VAL A 194 -7.85 -20.59 8.74
C VAL A 194 -8.74 -21.81 8.55
N LYS A 195 -8.91 -22.63 9.60
CA LYS A 195 -9.74 -23.87 9.54
C LYS A 195 -11.23 -23.56 9.44
N GLU A 196 -11.72 -22.64 10.26
CA GLU A 196 -13.15 -22.28 10.29
C GLU A 196 -13.63 -21.64 8.99
N ASN A 197 -12.79 -20.85 8.32
CA ASN A 197 -13.12 -20.22 7.05
C ASN A 197 -12.77 -21.08 5.82
N GLY A 198 -12.19 -22.26 6.01
CA GLY A 198 -11.78 -23.12 4.90
C GLY A 198 -10.66 -22.53 4.03
N TYR A 199 -9.80 -21.67 4.59
CA TYR A 199 -8.67 -21.13 3.85
C TYR A 199 -7.63 -22.22 3.57
N PRO A 200 -6.85 -22.10 2.46
CA PRO A 200 -5.78 -23.04 2.19
C PRO A 200 -4.78 -23.08 3.35
N GLN A 201 -4.59 -24.24 3.97
CA GLN A 201 -3.63 -24.38 5.08
C GLN A 201 -2.19 -24.40 4.60
N THR A 202 -1.94 -24.96 3.40
CA THR A 202 -0.61 -24.95 2.79
C THR A 202 -0.27 -23.55 2.33
N MET A 203 0.84 -23.02 2.83
CA MET A 203 1.43 -21.78 2.34
C MET A 203 2.35 -22.08 1.16
N GLU A 204 2.12 -21.43 0.03
CA GLU A 204 2.90 -21.69 -1.18
C GLU A 204 4.05 -20.70 -1.38
N VAL A 205 3.87 -19.43 -1.00
CA VAL A 205 4.91 -18.41 -1.16
C VAL A 205 4.93 -17.45 0.02
N GLY A 206 6.14 -17.17 0.51
CA GLY A 206 6.46 -16.07 1.40
C GLY A 206 7.19 -14.96 0.66
N LEU A 207 6.79 -13.72 0.89
CA LEU A 207 7.36 -12.53 0.25
C LEU A 207 7.72 -11.48 1.30
N ILE A 208 9.00 -11.15 1.40
CA ILE A 208 9.45 -9.97 2.17
C ILE A 208 9.73 -8.85 1.19
N GLY A 209 9.28 -7.62 1.48
CA GLY A 209 9.61 -6.50 0.62
C GLY A 209 8.62 -5.34 0.67
N SER A 210 8.59 -4.63 -0.45
CA SER A 210 7.95 -3.36 -0.73
C SER A 210 8.53 -2.18 0.08
N CYS A 211 8.01 -0.97 -0.17
CA CYS A 211 8.36 0.24 0.58
C CYS A 211 7.96 0.18 2.07
N THR A 212 7.19 -0.83 2.46
CA THR A 212 6.61 -0.94 3.81
C THR A 212 7.55 -1.64 4.79
N ASN A 213 8.03 -2.84 4.44
CA ASN A 213 8.75 -3.70 5.37
C ASN A 213 9.94 -4.42 4.72
N SER A 214 10.96 -3.67 4.37
CA SER A 214 12.23 -4.18 3.88
C SER A 214 13.38 -3.23 4.20
N SER A 215 13.29 -2.55 5.35
CA SER A 215 14.39 -1.81 5.93
C SER A 215 15.51 -2.75 6.35
N TYR A 216 16.68 -2.20 6.69
CA TYR A 216 17.78 -2.99 7.24
C TYR A 216 17.36 -3.74 8.52
N GLN A 217 16.61 -3.08 9.41
CA GLN A 217 16.09 -3.69 10.64
C GLN A 217 15.15 -4.87 10.34
N ASP A 218 14.22 -4.69 9.40
CA ASP A 218 13.28 -5.73 9.01
C ASP A 218 14.02 -6.97 8.46
N LEU A 219 15.00 -6.74 7.57
CA LEU A 219 15.80 -7.81 7.01
C LEU A 219 16.68 -8.48 8.07
N SER A 220 17.27 -7.69 9.00
CA SER A 220 18.11 -8.22 10.08
C SER A 220 17.34 -9.17 11.00
N ARG A 221 16.15 -8.77 11.43
CA ARG A 221 15.27 -9.60 12.27
C ARG A 221 14.80 -10.87 11.53
N ALA A 222 14.33 -10.73 10.31
CA ALA A 222 13.90 -11.86 9.48
C ALA A 222 15.06 -12.83 9.16
N ALA A 223 16.25 -12.30 8.85
CA ALA A 223 17.45 -13.10 8.61
C ALA A 223 17.89 -13.88 9.87
N SER A 224 17.64 -13.35 11.07
CA SER A 224 17.92 -14.10 12.31
C SER A 224 17.07 -15.37 12.40
N VAL A 225 15.82 -15.33 11.96
CA VAL A 225 14.94 -16.52 11.88
C VAL A 225 15.46 -17.51 10.85
N ALA A 226 15.89 -17.02 9.67
CA ALA A 226 16.48 -17.86 8.63
C ALA A 226 17.77 -18.53 9.10
N ARG A 227 18.64 -17.79 9.77
CA ARG A 227 19.90 -18.30 10.37
C ARG A 227 19.65 -19.38 11.41
N GLN A 228 18.65 -19.20 12.29
CA GLN A 228 18.23 -20.20 13.26
C GLN A 228 17.75 -21.48 12.57
N ALA A 229 16.88 -21.30 11.55
CA ALA A 229 16.34 -22.42 10.79
C ALA A 229 17.46 -23.24 10.14
N SER A 230 18.42 -22.59 9.49
CA SER A 230 19.57 -23.25 8.87
C SER A 230 20.39 -24.03 9.92
N LYS A 231 20.69 -23.42 11.08
CA LYS A 231 21.43 -24.09 12.18
C LYS A 231 20.67 -25.27 12.79
N LYS A 232 19.35 -25.26 12.74
CA LYS A 232 18.47 -26.32 13.24
C LYS A 232 18.07 -27.32 12.14
N HIS A 233 18.76 -27.32 11.00
CA HIS A 233 18.49 -28.18 9.84
C HIS A 233 17.05 -28.08 9.33
N LEU A 234 16.53 -26.86 9.28
CA LEU A 234 15.26 -26.53 8.65
C LEU A 234 15.51 -25.78 7.34
N LYS A 235 14.64 -25.98 6.37
CA LYS A 235 14.58 -25.23 5.10
C LYS A 235 13.19 -24.67 4.90
N ALA A 236 13.06 -23.69 4.02
CA ALA A 236 11.77 -23.19 3.58
C ALA A 236 10.99 -24.31 2.86
N LYS A 237 9.77 -24.58 3.32
CA LYS A 237 8.85 -25.53 2.68
C LYS A 237 7.97 -24.84 1.63
N ALA A 238 7.86 -23.52 1.69
CA ALA A 238 7.23 -22.68 0.68
C ALA A 238 8.29 -21.92 -0.14
N GLU A 239 7.94 -21.47 -1.32
CA GLU A 239 8.79 -20.55 -2.09
C GLU A 239 9.04 -19.28 -1.29
N PHE A 240 10.30 -18.83 -1.19
CA PHE A 240 10.67 -17.67 -0.40
C PHE A 240 11.37 -16.61 -1.24
N ARG A 241 10.78 -15.40 -1.31
CA ARG A 241 11.31 -14.28 -2.08
C ARG A 241 11.53 -13.05 -1.21
N ILE A 242 12.66 -12.39 -1.41
CA ILE A 242 13.09 -11.22 -0.63
C ILE A 242 13.37 -10.06 -1.58
N ASN A 243 12.64 -8.95 -1.39
CA ASN A 243 12.86 -7.69 -2.10
C ASN A 243 13.43 -6.67 -1.11
N PRO A 244 14.71 -6.35 -1.12
CA PRO A 244 15.28 -5.28 -0.29
C PRO A 244 14.65 -3.92 -0.60
N GLY A 245 14.58 -3.02 0.39
CA GLY A 245 13.90 -1.73 0.27
C GLY A 245 14.57 -0.73 -0.67
N SER A 246 15.88 -0.87 -0.87
CA SER A 246 16.68 -0.06 -1.79
C SER A 246 17.95 -0.80 -2.16
N GLU A 247 18.67 -0.32 -3.18
CA GLU A 247 20.01 -0.85 -3.50
C GLU A 247 20.99 -0.63 -2.34
N GLN A 248 20.91 0.49 -1.63
CA GLN A 248 21.74 0.72 -0.45
C GLN A 248 21.48 -0.31 0.64
N VAL A 249 20.22 -0.60 0.93
CA VAL A 249 19.85 -1.66 1.89
C VAL A 249 20.31 -3.03 1.40
N ARG A 250 20.18 -3.33 0.10
CA ARG A 250 20.63 -4.60 -0.49
C ARG A 250 22.13 -4.80 -0.33
N TYR A 251 22.94 -3.84 -0.74
CA TYR A 251 24.41 -3.92 -0.60
C TYR A 251 24.83 -4.03 0.86
N THR A 252 24.18 -3.29 1.75
CA THR A 252 24.46 -3.35 3.18
C THR A 252 24.14 -4.72 3.76
N ALA A 253 22.96 -5.26 3.43
CA ALA A 253 22.52 -6.58 3.87
C ALA A 253 23.40 -7.71 3.30
N GLU A 254 23.86 -7.57 2.05
CA GLU A 254 24.80 -8.50 1.43
C GLU A 254 26.15 -8.49 2.15
N ARG A 255 26.73 -7.30 2.38
CA ARG A 255 28.00 -7.13 3.14
C ARG A 255 27.91 -7.74 4.54
N ASP A 256 26.78 -7.57 5.23
CA ASP A 256 26.59 -8.01 6.62
C ASP A 256 26.08 -9.45 6.73
N GLY A 257 25.97 -10.17 5.60
CA GLY A 257 25.64 -11.60 5.56
C GLY A 257 24.14 -11.93 5.68
N LEU A 258 23.25 -10.92 5.74
CA LEU A 258 21.81 -11.15 5.87
C LEU A 258 21.23 -11.85 4.63
N ILE A 259 21.75 -11.54 3.45
CA ILE A 259 21.33 -12.16 2.20
C ILE A 259 21.66 -13.66 2.20
N SER A 260 22.88 -14.02 2.62
CA SER A 260 23.30 -15.43 2.70
C SER A 260 22.49 -16.24 3.70
N ASP A 261 22.01 -15.63 4.80
CA ASP A 261 21.11 -16.29 5.75
C ASP A 261 19.79 -16.70 5.06
N PHE A 262 19.18 -15.82 4.27
CA PHE A 262 17.97 -16.17 3.51
C PHE A 262 18.24 -17.26 2.45
N GLU A 263 19.32 -17.13 1.71
CA GLU A 263 19.71 -18.11 0.69
C GLU A 263 19.97 -19.50 1.30
N SER A 264 20.52 -19.57 2.52
CA SER A 264 20.81 -20.81 3.22
C SER A 264 19.59 -21.71 3.47
N ILE A 265 18.39 -21.10 3.55
CA ILE A 265 17.12 -21.84 3.70
C ILE A 265 16.32 -21.93 2.39
N GLY A 266 16.87 -21.49 1.25
CA GLY A 266 16.23 -21.53 -0.07
C GLY A 266 15.56 -20.22 -0.49
N GLY A 267 15.86 -19.11 0.18
CA GLY A 267 15.37 -17.78 -0.20
C GLY A 267 15.99 -17.28 -1.51
N ILE A 268 15.20 -16.57 -2.31
CA ILE A 268 15.62 -15.94 -3.57
C ILE A 268 15.54 -14.43 -3.42
N VAL A 269 16.67 -13.75 -3.54
CA VAL A 269 16.73 -12.29 -3.48
C VAL A 269 16.40 -11.71 -4.85
N MET A 270 15.42 -10.83 -4.88
CA MET A 270 14.94 -10.14 -6.07
C MET A 270 15.48 -8.72 -6.16
N THR A 271 15.30 -8.08 -7.29
CA THR A 271 15.59 -6.64 -7.44
C THR A 271 14.67 -5.81 -6.55
N ASN A 272 15.17 -4.69 -6.04
CA ASN A 272 14.43 -3.74 -5.22
C ASN A 272 13.40 -2.95 -6.04
N ALA A 273 12.33 -3.62 -6.45
CA ALA A 273 11.22 -3.04 -7.20
C ALA A 273 9.89 -3.45 -6.57
N CYS A 274 8.82 -2.74 -6.93
CA CYS A 274 7.48 -3.08 -6.45
C CYS A 274 7.04 -4.50 -6.86
N GLY A 275 7.40 -4.95 -8.06
CA GLY A 275 7.22 -6.33 -8.50
C GLY A 275 5.89 -6.97 -8.10
N PRO A 276 5.91 -8.02 -7.27
CA PRO A 276 4.68 -8.69 -6.81
C PRO A 276 3.69 -7.78 -6.08
N CYS A 277 4.18 -6.73 -5.39
CA CYS A 277 3.31 -5.80 -4.67
C CYS A 277 2.30 -5.06 -5.57
N ILE A 278 2.59 -4.92 -6.86
CA ILE A 278 1.73 -4.27 -7.87
C ILE A 278 1.32 -5.21 -9.01
N GLY A 279 1.40 -6.52 -8.81
CA GLY A 279 1.01 -7.50 -9.81
C GLY A 279 1.98 -7.65 -10.99
N GLN A 280 3.20 -7.14 -10.89
CA GLN A 280 4.28 -7.38 -11.85
C GLN A 280 5.06 -8.66 -11.49
N TRP A 281 4.33 -9.73 -11.33
CA TRP A 281 4.87 -11.03 -10.98
C TRP A 281 4.15 -12.13 -11.75
N LYS A 282 4.92 -12.87 -12.55
CA LYS A 282 4.41 -14.03 -13.27
C LYS A 282 4.68 -15.27 -12.42
N ARG A 283 3.74 -15.62 -11.57
CA ARG A 283 3.77 -16.85 -10.81
C ARG A 283 3.29 -18.00 -11.69
N HIS A 284 4.05 -19.07 -11.74
CA HIS A 284 3.63 -20.31 -12.38
C HIS A 284 2.90 -21.16 -11.34
N THR A 285 1.59 -21.29 -11.48
CA THR A 285 0.78 -22.23 -10.71
C THR A 285 0.27 -23.32 -11.64
N ASP A 286 0.36 -24.56 -11.21
CA ASP A 286 -0.07 -25.71 -12.03
C ASP A 286 -1.58 -25.70 -12.31
N ASN A 287 -2.35 -25.02 -11.48
CA ASN A 287 -3.81 -24.88 -11.64
C ASN A 287 -4.30 -23.55 -11.08
N ASN A 288 -4.64 -22.60 -11.96
CA ASN A 288 -5.21 -21.30 -11.58
C ASN A 288 -6.61 -21.37 -10.97
N GLN A 289 -7.27 -22.52 -11.01
CA GLN A 289 -8.61 -22.73 -10.42
C GLN A 289 -8.54 -23.14 -8.94
N ARG A 290 -7.41 -23.65 -8.49
CA ARG A 290 -7.23 -24.08 -7.10
C ARG A 290 -7.02 -22.89 -6.17
N ALA A 291 -7.71 -22.89 -5.03
CA ALA A 291 -7.41 -21.98 -3.94
C ALA A 291 -5.97 -22.24 -3.42
N ASN A 292 -5.22 -21.17 -3.25
CA ASN A 292 -3.84 -21.21 -2.78
C ASN A 292 -3.57 -20.02 -1.87
N SER A 293 -2.45 -20.01 -1.15
CA SER A 293 -2.13 -18.93 -0.22
C SER A 293 -0.72 -18.39 -0.40
N ILE A 294 -0.59 -17.08 -0.17
CA ILE A 294 0.67 -16.37 -0.04
C ILE A 294 0.64 -15.49 1.21
N VAL A 295 1.78 -15.34 1.88
CA VAL A 295 1.93 -14.37 2.98
C VAL A 295 3.02 -13.39 2.63
N THR A 296 2.76 -12.10 2.81
CA THR A 296 3.67 -11.03 2.40
C THR A 296 3.88 -10.02 3.51
N SER A 297 5.01 -9.34 3.53
CA SER A 297 5.21 -8.17 4.38
C SER A 297 4.77 -6.86 3.69
N PHE A 298 4.05 -6.96 2.58
CA PHE A 298 3.55 -5.81 1.82
C PHE A 298 2.48 -5.04 2.60
N ASN A 299 1.83 -4.12 1.92
CA ASN A 299 0.80 -3.25 2.50
C ASN A 299 -0.61 -3.64 2.07
N ARG A 300 -0.79 -4.24 0.90
CA ARG A 300 -2.09 -4.56 0.28
C ARG A 300 -2.18 -6.02 -0.14
N ASN A 301 -3.35 -6.58 0.03
CA ASN A 301 -3.66 -7.98 -0.26
C ASN A 301 -5.00 -8.16 -1.00
N PHE A 302 -5.40 -7.15 -1.79
CA PHE A 302 -6.63 -7.24 -2.57
C PHE A 302 -6.62 -8.42 -3.53
N ALA A 303 -7.80 -8.95 -3.84
CA ALA A 303 -7.94 -10.04 -4.80
C ALA A 303 -7.24 -9.73 -6.14
N LYS A 304 -6.57 -10.71 -6.71
CA LYS A 304 -5.80 -10.62 -7.97
C LYS A 304 -4.57 -9.68 -7.94
N ARG A 305 -4.32 -8.98 -6.82
CA ARG A 305 -3.29 -7.94 -6.79
C ARG A 305 -1.87 -8.48 -6.96
N ALA A 306 -1.53 -9.60 -6.34
CA ALA A 306 -0.16 -10.09 -6.32
C ALA A 306 0.24 -10.79 -7.63
N ASP A 307 -0.61 -11.69 -8.13
CA ASP A 307 -0.31 -12.60 -9.25
C ASP A 307 -1.41 -12.67 -10.32
N GLY A 308 -2.45 -11.86 -10.21
CA GLY A 308 -3.59 -11.84 -11.13
C GLY A 308 -4.61 -12.96 -10.92
N ASN A 309 -4.34 -13.94 -10.03
CA ASN A 309 -5.23 -15.07 -9.78
C ASN A 309 -6.27 -14.73 -8.70
N PRO A 310 -7.58 -14.83 -8.99
CA PRO A 310 -8.64 -14.54 -8.01
C PRO A 310 -8.68 -15.54 -6.85
N ASN A 311 -8.12 -16.75 -7.02
CA ASN A 311 -8.11 -17.82 -6.03
C ASN A 311 -6.88 -17.78 -5.10
N THR A 312 -6.01 -16.78 -5.27
CA THR A 312 -4.88 -16.56 -4.37
C THR A 312 -5.33 -15.81 -3.12
N HIS A 313 -5.33 -16.47 -1.98
CA HIS A 313 -5.57 -15.89 -0.67
C HIS A 313 -4.28 -15.21 -0.19
N ALA A 314 -4.21 -13.90 -0.36
CA ALA A 314 -3.07 -13.12 0.05
C ALA A 314 -3.26 -12.58 1.46
N PHE A 315 -2.26 -12.78 2.32
CA PHE A 315 -2.21 -12.29 3.69
C PHE A 315 -1.04 -11.33 3.88
N VAL A 316 -1.16 -10.48 4.90
CA VAL A 316 -0.11 -9.51 5.26
C VAL A 316 0.32 -9.75 6.71
N ALA A 317 1.62 -9.86 6.93
CA ALA A 317 2.22 -10.03 8.26
C ALA A 317 3.59 -9.32 8.33
N SER A 318 4.24 -9.37 9.49
CA SER A 318 5.62 -8.88 9.65
C SER A 318 6.62 -9.79 8.92
N PRO A 319 7.81 -9.29 8.53
CA PRO A 319 8.84 -10.09 7.87
C PRO A 319 9.25 -11.34 8.63
N GLU A 320 9.32 -11.25 9.96
CA GLU A 320 9.65 -12.36 10.85
C GLU A 320 8.59 -13.47 10.77
N ILE A 321 7.33 -13.09 10.79
CA ILE A 321 6.21 -14.04 10.69
C ILE A 321 6.13 -14.63 9.28
N VAL A 322 6.34 -13.83 8.23
CA VAL A 322 6.46 -14.33 6.85
C VAL A 322 7.54 -15.41 6.77
N THR A 323 8.71 -15.15 7.36
CA THR A 323 9.83 -16.10 7.35
C THR A 323 9.48 -17.39 8.10
N ALA A 324 8.92 -17.29 9.31
CA ALA A 324 8.54 -18.45 10.11
C ALA A 324 7.48 -19.33 9.41
N LEU A 325 6.44 -18.70 8.84
CA LEU A 325 5.40 -19.42 8.11
C LEU A 325 5.94 -20.05 6.82
N THR A 326 6.90 -19.40 6.16
CA THR A 326 7.58 -19.94 4.96
C THR A 326 8.37 -21.21 5.27
N ILE A 327 9.09 -21.21 6.41
CA ILE A 327 9.82 -22.39 6.89
C ILE A 327 8.84 -23.52 7.25
N ALA A 328 7.72 -23.18 7.89
CA ALA A 328 6.69 -24.15 8.24
C ALA A 328 5.92 -24.68 7.02
N GLY A 329 5.75 -23.88 5.97
CA GLY A 329 4.88 -24.18 4.80
C GLY A 329 3.40 -24.31 5.15
N ASN A 330 2.98 -23.74 6.29
CA ASN A 330 1.63 -23.91 6.83
C ASN A 330 1.13 -22.64 7.52
N LEU A 331 -0.04 -22.16 7.10
CA LEU A 331 -0.69 -20.97 7.68
C LEU A 331 -1.13 -21.16 9.13
N CYS A 332 -1.36 -22.40 9.57
CA CYS A 332 -1.79 -22.69 10.96
C CYS A 332 -0.63 -22.73 11.95
N PHE A 333 0.62 -22.56 11.51
CA PHE A 333 1.79 -22.59 12.39
C PHE A 333 1.88 -21.31 13.23
N ASN A 334 2.02 -21.49 14.55
CA ASN A 334 2.25 -20.39 15.48
C ASN A 334 3.68 -20.47 16.02
N PRO A 335 4.62 -19.59 15.61
CA PRO A 335 6.01 -19.64 16.05
C PRO A 335 6.19 -19.39 17.55
N LEU A 336 5.18 -18.84 18.25
CA LEU A 336 5.25 -18.61 19.69
C LEU A 336 5.12 -19.92 20.49
N THR A 337 4.37 -20.89 19.97
CA THR A 337 4.01 -22.12 20.70
C THR A 337 4.49 -23.40 20.02
N ASP A 338 4.49 -23.44 18.70
CA ASP A 338 4.63 -24.67 17.93
C ASP A 338 6.10 -25.03 17.67
N THR A 339 6.32 -26.28 17.32
CA THR A 339 7.61 -26.83 16.90
C THR A 339 7.55 -27.33 15.46
N LEU A 340 8.69 -27.45 14.84
CA LEU A 340 8.87 -27.97 13.47
C LEU A 340 9.72 -29.24 13.52
N ILE A 341 9.46 -30.17 12.62
CA ILE A 341 10.32 -31.34 12.44
C ILE A 341 11.40 -30.99 11.41
N ASN A 342 12.66 -31.10 11.82
CA ASN A 342 13.82 -30.84 10.98
C ASN A 342 14.17 -32.05 10.07
N GLU A 343 15.21 -31.90 9.24
CA GLU A 343 15.67 -32.96 8.33
C GLU A 343 16.18 -34.21 9.06
N ASN A 344 16.57 -34.09 10.34
CA ASN A 344 17.02 -35.20 11.17
C ASN A 344 15.86 -35.91 11.89
N GLY A 345 14.61 -35.44 11.73
CA GLY A 345 13.45 -35.98 12.45
C GLY A 345 13.27 -35.42 13.87
N GLU A 346 14.02 -34.40 14.26
CA GLU A 346 13.96 -33.79 15.58
C GLU A 346 12.90 -32.68 15.63
N SER A 347 12.19 -32.57 16.75
CA SER A 347 11.25 -31.46 17.01
C SER A 347 12.01 -30.23 17.52
N VAL A 348 12.01 -29.17 16.77
CA VAL A 348 12.73 -27.92 17.06
C VAL A 348 11.80 -26.72 17.10
N LYS A 349 12.06 -25.78 18.00
CA LYS A 349 11.34 -24.50 18.10
C LYS A 349 12.20 -23.39 17.53
N LEU A 350 11.56 -22.43 16.86
CA LEU A 350 12.20 -21.18 16.47
C LEU A 350 12.27 -20.25 17.68
N ASP A 351 13.43 -19.62 17.88
CA ASP A 351 13.63 -18.66 18.96
C ASP A 351 13.15 -17.27 18.53
N ILE A 352 12.96 -16.37 19.50
CA ILE A 352 12.56 -14.98 19.28
C ILE A 352 13.52 -14.32 18.29
N PRO A 353 12.99 -13.62 17.25
CA PRO A 353 13.82 -12.91 16.29
C PRO A 353 14.61 -11.79 16.95
N VAL A 354 15.88 -11.69 16.61
CA VAL A 354 16.78 -10.60 17.03
C VAL A 354 17.37 -9.92 15.80
N GLY A 355 17.67 -8.63 15.89
CA GLY A 355 18.26 -7.91 14.77
C GLY A 355 18.69 -6.51 15.18
N GLU A 356 19.57 -5.94 14.36
CA GLU A 356 20.09 -4.58 14.54
C GLU A 356 19.13 -3.55 13.96
N GLU A 357 18.89 -2.46 14.69
CA GLU A 357 18.12 -1.31 14.22
C GLU A 357 18.81 -0.67 12.99
N LEU A 358 20.13 -0.49 13.09
CA LEU A 358 20.98 0.11 12.08
C LEU A 358 22.22 -0.75 11.84
N PRO A 359 22.81 -0.74 10.65
CA PRO A 359 24.02 -1.51 10.40
C PRO A 359 25.19 -0.99 11.23
N VAL A 360 25.83 -1.89 12.01
CA VAL A 360 26.93 -1.54 12.92
C VAL A 360 28.10 -0.87 12.19
N LYS A 361 28.35 -1.23 10.93
CA LYS A 361 29.40 -0.67 10.06
C LYS A 361 28.92 0.53 9.22
N GLY A 362 27.74 1.09 9.53
CA GLY A 362 27.07 2.07 8.69
C GLY A 362 26.50 1.46 7.40
N PHE A 363 25.73 2.25 6.67
CA PHE A 363 25.21 1.83 5.37
C PHE A 363 26.31 1.78 4.30
N ASP A 364 26.27 0.79 3.43
CA ASP A 364 27.16 0.70 2.28
C ASP A 364 26.72 1.71 1.20
N VAL A 365 27.63 2.63 0.85
CA VAL A 365 27.35 3.67 -0.14
C VAL A 365 28.07 3.32 -1.45
N LYS A 366 27.47 2.41 -2.21
CA LYS A 366 27.89 2.19 -3.61
C LYS A 366 27.04 3.09 -4.50
N ASP A 367 27.55 4.26 -4.84
CA ASP A 367 26.88 5.22 -5.73
C ASP A 367 27.03 4.77 -7.19
N ALA A 368 26.22 3.78 -7.58
CA ALA A 368 26.24 3.23 -8.94
C ALA A 368 25.15 3.80 -9.86
N GLY A 369 24.34 4.77 -9.44
CA GLY A 369 23.12 5.10 -10.17
C GLY A 369 22.74 6.58 -10.30
N TYR A 370 23.44 7.50 -9.65
CA TYR A 370 23.09 8.92 -9.79
C TYR A 370 23.62 9.49 -11.11
N ILE A 371 22.72 9.93 -11.98
CA ILE A 371 23.03 10.69 -13.19
C ILE A 371 22.58 12.13 -12.95
N ALA A 372 23.52 13.05 -12.88
CA ALA A 372 23.21 14.46 -12.72
C ALA A 372 22.46 15.00 -13.95
N PRO A 373 21.43 15.85 -13.76
CA PRO A 373 20.77 16.51 -14.88
C PRO A 373 21.76 17.41 -15.64
N ASP A 374 21.65 17.40 -16.97
CA ASP A 374 22.44 18.30 -17.81
C ASP A 374 21.94 19.74 -17.65
N LYS A 375 22.81 20.62 -17.19
CA LYS A 375 22.51 22.03 -16.94
C LYS A 375 22.44 22.86 -18.24
N GLY A 376 22.86 22.30 -19.36
CA GLY A 376 22.96 23.02 -20.65
C GLY A 376 21.68 22.96 -21.50
N LEU A 377 20.71 22.10 -21.18
CA LEU A 377 19.50 21.94 -21.98
C LEU A 377 18.39 22.88 -21.50
N SER A 378 18.14 23.96 -22.25
CA SER A 378 17.06 24.91 -21.98
C SER A 378 15.73 24.54 -22.63
N SER A 379 15.74 23.76 -23.72
CA SER A 379 14.55 23.22 -24.39
C SER A 379 14.93 22.01 -25.26
N PHE A 380 13.99 21.08 -25.40
CA PHE A 380 14.12 19.96 -26.33
C PHE A 380 12.71 19.53 -26.81
N ASP A 381 12.64 19.02 -28.03
CA ASP A 381 11.41 18.49 -28.57
C ASP A 381 11.21 17.04 -28.12
N ILE A 382 10.00 16.73 -27.64
CA ILE A 382 9.61 15.37 -27.33
C ILE A 382 9.07 14.73 -28.60
N ILE A 383 9.83 13.76 -29.15
CA ILE A 383 9.45 13.01 -30.33
C ILE A 383 8.77 11.71 -29.88
N ILE A 384 7.51 11.53 -30.28
CA ILE A 384 6.74 10.31 -30.06
C ILE A 384 6.43 9.70 -31.43
N ASP A 385 6.82 8.44 -31.65
CA ASP A 385 6.44 7.69 -32.86
C ASP A 385 4.91 7.60 -32.91
N PRO A 386 4.27 8.06 -33.98
CA PRO A 386 2.81 8.00 -34.15
C PRO A 386 2.24 6.57 -34.05
N ASN A 387 3.05 5.56 -34.34
CA ASN A 387 2.68 4.14 -34.26
C ASN A 387 3.05 3.49 -32.92
N SER A 388 3.54 4.27 -31.97
CA SER A 388 3.91 3.74 -30.65
C SER A 388 2.68 3.13 -29.97
N LYS A 389 2.84 1.91 -29.45
CA LYS A 389 1.83 1.25 -28.60
C LYS A 389 1.99 1.59 -27.12
N ARG A 390 3.07 2.28 -26.74
CA ARG A 390 3.42 2.57 -25.34
C ARG A 390 3.31 4.04 -24.98
N LEU A 391 3.44 4.94 -25.95
CA LEU A 391 3.40 6.39 -25.75
C LEU A 391 2.38 7.01 -26.66
N GLN A 392 1.60 7.96 -26.14
CA GLN A 392 0.60 8.74 -26.87
C GLN A 392 0.63 10.19 -26.38
N LYS A 393 0.63 11.14 -27.28
CA LYS A 393 0.48 12.54 -26.92
C LYS A 393 -0.97 12.79 -26.47
N LEU A 394 -1.14 13.37 -25.28
CA LEU A 394 -2.45 13.71 -24.76
C LEU A 394 -3.01 14.95 -25.47
N SER A 395 -4.31 14.93 -25.72
CA SER A 395 -5.03 16.12 -26.22
C SER A 395 -5.38 17.05 -25.05
N PRO A 396 -5.30 18.37 -25.24
CA PRO A 396 -5.78 19.35 -24.27
C PRO A 396 -7.24 19.12 -23.88
N PHE A 397 -7.65 19.63 -22.72
CA PHE A 397 -9.06 19.62 -22.31
C PHE A 397 -9.89 20.47 -23.29
N ALA A 398 -11.01 19.92 -23.73
CA ALA A 398 -12.00 20.71 -24.47
C ALA A 398 -12.73 21.67 -23.51
N PRO A 399 -13.23 22.82 -24.00
CA PRO A 399 -14.08 23.70 -23.23
C PRO A 399 -15.31 22.98 -22.65
N LEU A 400 -15.78 23.43 -21.50
CA LEU A 400 -16.97 22.88 -20.87
C LEU A 400 -18.19 23.07 -21.75
N ASN A 401 -18.89 21.98 -22.03
CA ASN A 401 -20.18 21.98 -22.72
C ASN A 401 -21.22 21.29 -21.81
N LEU A 402 -22.18 22.06 -21.30
CA LEU A 402 -23.20 21.59 -20.37
C LEU A 402 -24.13 20.55 -20.99
N SER A 403 -24.36 20.57 -22.29
CA SER A 403 -25.19 19.56 -22.98
C SER A 403 -24.62 18.14 -22.87
N ASN A 404 -23.31 18.00 -22.61
CA ASN A 404 -22.66 16.72 -22.40
C ASN A 404 -23.08 16.03 -21.07
N PHE A 405 -23.81 16.73 -20.19
CA PHE A 405 -24.31 16.21 -18.92
C PHE A 405 -25.81 15.86 -18.95
N GLU A 406 -26.43 16.00 -20.13
CA GLU A 406 -27.83 15.65 -20.30
C GLU A 406 -27.99 14.22 -20.84
N LYS A 407 -29.01 13.50 -20.36
CA LYS A 407 -29.42 12.18 -20.86
C LYS A 407 -28.26 11.15 -20.89
N MET A 408 -27.36 11.21 -19.92
CA MET A 408 -26.25 10.28 -19.83
C MET A 408 -26.73 8.86 -19.48
N PRO A 409 -26.47 7.84 -20.32
CA PRO A 409 -26.72 6.47 -19.95
C PRO A 409 -25.84 6.03 -18.77
N LEU A 410 -26.33 5.11 -17.98
CA LEU A 410 -25.57 4.44 -16.96
C LEU A 410 -24.59 3.45 -17.63
N LEU A 411 -23.29 3.70 -17.49
CA LEU A 411 -22.27 2.79 -18.00
C LEU A 411 -22.20 1.52 -17.14
N ILE A 412 -22.12 1.69 -15.83
CA ILE A 412 -22.12 0.61 -14.86
C ILE A 412 -22.61 1.10 -13.50
N LYS A 413 -23.34 0.26 -12.78
CA LYS A 413 -23.59 0.36 -11.34
C LYS A 413 -22.76 -0.71 -10.66
N THR A 414 -21.73 -0.31 -9.88
CA THR A 414 -20.84 -1.29 -9.23
C THR A 414 -21.40 -1.75 -7.89
N SER A 415 -21.26 -3.03 -7.59
CA SER A 415 -21.62 -3.63 -6.30
C SER A 415 -20.38 -3.93 -5.48
N GLY A 416 -20.44 -3.64 -4.19
CA GLY A 416 -19.37 -3.91 -3.24
C GLY A 416 -18.14 -3.04 -3.44
N LYS A 417 -16.98 -3.56 -3.09
CA LYS A 417 -15.71 -2.85 -3.11
C LYS A 417 -15.24 -2.55 -4.54
N CYS A 418 -14.99 -1.28 -4.84
CA CYS A 418 -14.44 -0.84 -6.13
C CYS A 418 -13.17 -0.03 -5.92
N THR A 419 -12.02 -0.71 -5.94
CA THR A 419 -10.70 -0.13 -5.74
C THR A 419 -10.14 0.47 -7.03
N THR A 420 -9.06 1.25 -6.95
CA THR A 420 -8.33 1.70 -8.14
C THR A 420 -7.79 0.55 -8.99
N ASP A 421 -7.54 -0.63 -8.40
CA ASP A 421 -7.20 -1.85 -9.15
C ASP A 421 -8.39 -2.44 -9.93
N HIS A 422 -9.62 -2.23 -9.46
CA HIS A 422 -10.83 -2.62 -10.20
C HIS A 422 -11.14 -1.65 -11.34
N ILE A 423 -10.78 -0.36 -11.18
CA ILE A 423 -11.04 0.68 -12.18
C ILE A 423 -9.98 0.68 -13.29
N SER A 424 -8.69 0.66 -12.90
CA SER A 424 -7.55 0.61 -13.81
C SER A 424 -6.52 -0.35 -13.25
N MET A 425 -6.49 -1.57 -13.74
CA MET A 425 -5.59 -2.62 -13.25
C MET A 425 -4.12 -2.26 -13.47
N ALA A 426 -3.28 -2.64 -12.51
CA ALA A 426 -1.82 -2.63 -12.64
C ALA A 426 -1.30 -3.87 -13.42
N GLY A 427 -0.19 -4.44 -12.99
CA GLY A 427 0.38 -5.65 -13.58
C GLY A 427 0.77 -5.46 -15.05
N PRO A 428 0.32 -6.34 -15.97
CA PRO A 428 0.67 -6.27 -17.39
C PRO A 428 0.21 -4.99 -18.08
N TRP A 429 -0.80 -4.30 -17.56
CA TRP A 429 -1.35 -3.07 -18.13
C TRP A 429 -0.41 -1.87 -17.96
N LEU A 430 0.48 -1.88 -16.98
CA LEU A 430 1.44 -0.80 -16.73
C LEU A 430 2.37 -0.51 -17.92
N ARG A 431 2.55 -1.45 -18.85
CA ARG A 431 3.26 -1.22 -20.10
C ARG A 431 2.62 -0.15 -20.99
N PHE A 432 1.32 0.11 -20.80
CA PHE A 432 0.53 1.07 -21.57
C PHE A 432 0.28 2.38 -20.82
N ARG A 433 0.84 2.58 -19.62
CA ARG A 433 0.56 3.77 -18.80
C ARG A 433 0.91 5.11 -19.48
N GLY A 434 1.75 5.11 -20.51
CA GLY A 434 2.05 6.25 -21.34
C GLY A 434 1.16 6.35 -22.59
N HIS A 435 0.19 5.46 -22.78
CA HIS A 435 -0.70 5.40 -23.95
C HIS A 435 -2.16 5.26 -23.50
N LEU A 436 -2.84 6.40 -23.38
CA LEU A 436 -4.15 6.47 -22.73
C LEU A 436 -5.22 5.63 -23.44
N GLU A 437 -5.22 5.58 -24.77
CA GLU A 437 -6.16 4.77 -25.52
C GLU A 437 -5.99 3.26 -25.22
N ASN A 438 -4.76 2.76 -25.23
CA ASN A 438 -4.51 1.33 -25.00
C ASN A 438 -4.74 0.91 -23.54
N ILE A 439 -4.39 1.77 -22.57
CA ILE A 439 -4.64 1.43 -21.16
C ILE A 439 -6.13 1.48 -20.83
N SER A 440 -6.91 2.31 -21.53
CA SER A 440 -8.36 2.43 -21.32
C SER A 440 -9.15 1.16 -21.67
N ASP A 441 -8.51 0.17 -22.32
CA ASP A 441 -9.13 -1.15 -22.54
C ASP A 441 -9.40 -1.91 -21.24
N ASN A 442 -8.76 -1.53 -20.13
CA ASN A 442 -9.00 -2.15 -18.82
C ASN A 442 -10.01 -1.39 -17.94
N LEU A 443 -10.65 -0.33 -18.47
CA LEU A 443 -11.60 0.48 -17.69
C LEU A 443 -12.63 -0.40 -16.97
N LEU A 444 -12.65 -0.31 -15.63
CA LEU A 444 -13.60 -0.99 -14.74
C LEU A 444 -13.69 -2.52 -14.94
N MET A 445 -12.65 -3.12 -15.53
CA MET A 445 -12.59 -4.57 -15.81
C MET A 445 -12.73 -5.42 -14.54
N GLY A 446 -12.29 -4.91 -13.38
CA GLY A 446 -12.38 -5.61 -12.11
C GLY A 446 -13.65 -5.30 -11.31
N ALA A 447 -14.46 -4.33 -11.73
CA ALA A 447 -15.66 -3.93 -11.03
C ALA A 447 -16.79 -4.94 -11.23
N VAL A 448 -17.52 -5.24 -10.14
CA VAL A 448 -18.69 -6.14 -10.19
C VAL A 448 -19.93 -5.32 -10.56
N ASN A 449 -20.63 -5.72 -11.61
CA ASN A 449 -21.88 -5.11 -12.03
C ASN A 449 -23.04 -5.53 -11.08
N ALA A 450 -23.68 -4.55 -10.44
CA ALA A 450 -24.76 -4.78 -9.49
C ALA A 450 -26.02 -5.44 -10.09
N PHE A 451 -26.21 -5.38 -11.41
CA PHE A 451 -27.39 -5.94 -12.05
C PHE A 451 -27.28 -7.42 -12.38
N ASN A 452 -26.08 -7.91 -12.66
CA ASN A 452 -25.87 -9.30 -13.06
C ASN A 452 -24.83 -10.07 -12.23
N GLY A 453 -24.15 -9.39 -11.29
CA GLY A 453 -23.12 -9.98 -10.45
C GLY A 453 -21.80 -10.33 -11.15
N LYS A 454 -21.64 -9.98 -12.43
CA LYS A 454 -20.45 -10.31 -13.22
C LYS A 454 -19.44 -9.17 -13.25
N THR A 455 -18.18 -9.48 -13.52
CA THR A 455 -17.12 -8.52 -13.77
C THR A 455 -16.95 -8.30 -15.27
N ASN A 456 -16.64 -7.06 -15.66
CA ASN A 456 -16.38 -6.65 -17.05
C ASN A 456 -17.50 -7.00 -18.04
N GLU A 457 -18.75 -6.95 -17.59
CA GLU A 457 -19.92 -7.20 -18.44
C GLU A 457 -21.03 -6.20 -18.09
N VAL A 458 -21.41 -5.37 -19.05
CA VAL A 458 -22.46 -4.35 -18.93
C VAL A 458 -23.38 -4.36 -20.17
N PHE A 459 -24.62 -3.91 -19.97
CA PHE A 459 -25.57 -3.80 -21.06
C PHE A 459 -25.33 -2.51 -21.86
N ASN A 460 -25.05 -2.63 -23.15
CA ASN A 460 -24.91 -1.51 -24.07
C ASN A 460 -26.28 -1.09 -24.58
N GLN A 461 -26.74 0.08 -24.15
CA GLN A 461 -28.08 0.60 -24.50
C GLN A 461 -28.24 1.00 -25.97
N LEU A 462 -27.14 1.13 -26.75
CA LEU A 462 -27.19 1.41 -28.18
C LEU A 462 -27.39 0.15 -29.01
N THR A 463 -26.71 -0.92 -28.64
CA THR A 463 -26.74 -2.20 -29.39
C THR A 463 -27.76 -3.18 -28.82
N ASN A 464 -28.29 -2.94 -27.62
CA ASN A 464 -29.13 -3.86 -26.84
C ASN A 464 -28.47 -5.23 -26.57
N GLU A 465 -27.15 -5.23 -26.41
CA GLU A 465 -26.35 -6.43 -26.14
C GLU A 465 -25.43 -6.21 -24.94
N TYR A 466 -24.95 -7.31 -24.36
CA TYR A 466 -23.90 -7.25 -23.33
C TYR A 466 -22.52 -7.17 -23.98
N ASP A 467 -21.67 -6.32 -23.43
CA ASP A 467 -20.28 -6.11 -23.86
C ASP A 467 -19.39 -5.79 -22.65
N THR A 468 -18.09 -5.70 -22.87
CA THR A 468 -17.14 -5.23 -21.86
C THR A 468 -17.44 -3.77 -21.48
N VAL A 469 -17.03 -3.38 -20.26
CA VAL A 469 -17.25 -1.98 -19.81
C VAL A 469 -16.52 -1.00 -20.74
N SER A 470 -15.27 -1.29 -21.09
CA SER A 470 -14.48 -0.45 -22.00
C SER A 470 -15.06 -0.44 -23.43
N GLY A 471 -15.54 -1.57 -23.93
CA GLY A 471 -16.22 -1.69 -25.25
C GLY A 471 -17.48 -0.84 -25.30
N THR A 472 -18.34 -0.94 -24.31
CA THR A 472 -19.55 -0.11 -24.19
C THR A 472 -19.21 1.38 -24.11
N ALA A 473 -18.22 1.76 -23.28
CA ALA A 473 -17.80 3.15 -23.16
C ALA A 473 -17.23 3.71 -24.50
N LYS A 474 -16.46 2.91 -25.24
CA LYS A 474 -15.97 3.26 -26.59
C LYS A 474 -17.13 3.43 -27.58
N SER A 475 -18.12 2.54 -27.53
CA SER A 475 -19.33 2.62 -28.35
C SER A 475 -20.07 3.94 -28.08
N TYR A 476 -20.32 4.30 -26.83
CA TYR A 476 -20.94 5.58 -26.48
C TYR A 476 -20.12 6.78 -26.95
N LYS A 477 -18.81 6.77 -26.72
CA LYS A 477 -17.90 7.84 -27.16
C LYS A 477 -17.95 8.06 -28.68
N MET A 478 -17.93 6.99 -29.47
CA MET A 478 -18.02 7.08 -30.95
C MET A 478 -19.31 7.72 -31.42
N HIS A 479 -20.40 7.61 -30.67
CA HIS A 479 -21.68 8.23 -30.96
C HIS A 479 -21.86 9.61 -30.28
N GLY A 480 -20.81 10.14 -29.65
CA GLY A 480 -20.86 11.45 -28.96
C GLY A 480 -21.68 11.43 -27.67
N ILE A 481 -21.95 10.27 -27.12
CA ILE A 481 -22.77 10.08 -25.90
C ILE A 481 -21.84 10.03 -24.67
N SER A 482 -22.11 10.92 -23.72
CA SER A 482 -21.46 10.88 -22.39
C SER A 482 -22.17 9.90 -21.48
N SER A 483 -21.45 9.33 -20.50
CA SER A 483 -22.01 8.34 -19.57
C SER A 483 -21.73 8.66 -18.12
N ILE A 484 -22.39 7.95 -17.19
CA ILE A 484 -22.23 8.05 -15.75
C ILE A 484 -21.89 6.69 -15.15
N VAL A 485 -21.06 6.69 -14.10
CA VAL A 485 -20.78 5.53 -13.24
C VAL A 485 -21.46 5.72 -11.90
N VAL A 486 -22.11 4.67 -11.39
CA VAL A 486 -22.71 4.65 -10.06
C VAL A 486 -22.01 3.60 -9.20
N ALA A 487 -21.65 3.95 -7.96
CA ALA A 487 -20.87 3.07 -7.10
C ALA A 487 -21.32 3.10 -5.62
N GLU A 488 -20.82 2.16 -4.85
CA GLU A 488 -21.06 2.09 -3.42
C GLU A 488 -20.05 2.92 -2.62
N GLU A 489 -19.69 2.46 -1.42
CA GLU A 489 -18.82 3.19 -0.51
C GLU A 489 -17.32 3.05 -0.87
N ASN A 490 -16.56 4.09 -0.50
CA ASN A 490 -15.10 4.13 -0.63
C ASN A 490 -14.60 3.87 -2.07
N TYR A 491 -15.33 4.40 -3.07
CA TYR A 491 -14.98 4.24 -4.48
C TYR A 491 -13.58 4.79 -4.77
N GLY A 492 -12.75 3.96 -5.42
CA GLY A 492 -11.37 4.32 -5.74
C GLY A 492 -10.37 4.12 -4.60
N GLU A 493 -10.70 3.29 -3.59
CA GLU A 493 -9.76 2.87 -2.55
C GLU A 493 -8.47 2.31 -3.16
N GLY A 494 -7.34 2.51 -2.48
CA GLY A 494 -6.07 1.90 -2.84
C GLY A 494 -5.04 2.90 -3.37
N SER A 495 -4.36 2.58 -4.47
CA SER A 495 -3.27 3.36 -5.05
C SER A 495 -3.72 4.74 -5.54
N SER A 496 -2.81 5.73 -5.47
CA SER A 496 -3.02 7.08 -6.04
C SER A 496 -3.10 7.11 -7.58
N ARG A 497 -3.51 6.02 -8.18
CA ARG A 497 -3.47 5.78 -9.62
C ARG A 497 -4.35 6.75 -10.41
N GLU A 498 -3.69 7.67 -11.11
CA GLU A 498 -4.37 8.69 -11.88
C GLU A 498 -5.09 8.13 -13.12
N HIS A 499 -4.59 7.03 -13.69
CA HIS A 499 -5.24 6.34 -14.80
C HIS A 499 -6.68 5.95 -14.48
N ALA A 500 -6.99 5.62 -13.21
CA ALA A 500 -8.35 5.36 -12.77
C ALA A 500 -9.30 6.56 -12.93
N ALA A 501 -8.78 7.76 -13.14
CA ALA A 501 -9.55 8.97 -13.49
C ALA A 501 -9.37 9.38 -14.97
N LEU A 502 -8.15 9.21 -15.52
CA LEU A 502 -7.86 9.51 -16.92
C LEU A 502 -8.68 8.65 -17.89
N GLU A 503 -8.76 7.34 -17.63
CA GLU A 503 -9.45 6.38 -18.50
C GLU A 503 -10.96 6.65 -18.62
N PRO A 504 -11.73 6.77 -17.53
CA PRO A 504 -13.16 7.09 -17.64
C PRO A 504 -13.38 8.44 -18.32
N ARG A 505 -12.57 9.47 -18.00
CA ARG A 505 -12.63 10.75 -18.72
C ARG A 505 -12.39 10.57 -20.21
N PHE A 506 -11.34 9.86 -20.60
CA PHE A 506 -10.98 9.61 -22.00
C PHE A 506 -12.10 8.90 -22.76
N LEU A 507 -12.77 7.96 -22.11
CA LEU A 507 -13.88 7.21 -22.68
C LEU A 507 -15.26 7.88 -22.52
N GLY A 508 -15.31 9.16 -22.12
CA GLY A 508 -16.54 9.96 -22.13
C GLY A 508 -17.40 9.86 -20.88
N VAL A 509 -16.92 9.27 -19.80
CA VAL A 509 -17.60 9.34 -18.49
C VAL A 509 -17.48 10.77 -17.96
N LYS A 510 -18.59 11.39 -17.58
CA LYS A 510 -18.65 12.78 -17.10
C LYS A 510 -18.90 12.89 -15.60
N ALA A 511 -19.51 11.89 -15.01
CA ALA A 511 -19.82 11.90 -13.60
C ALA A 511 -19.63 10.52 -12.97
N VAL A 512 -19.23 10.53 -11.72
CA VAL A 512 -19.28 9.37 -10.83
C VAL A 512 -20.15 9.74 -9.65
N LEU A 513 -21.20 8.96 -9.39
CA LEU A 513 -22.10 9.13 -8.25
C LEU A 513 -21.93 7.92 -7.32
N CYS A 514 -21.48 8.14 -6.07
CA CYS A 514 -21.26 7.04 -5.13
C CYS A 514 -21.74 7.37 -3.71
N LYS A 515 -21.75 6.37 -2.83
CA LYS A 515 -22.06 6.58 -1.41
C LYS A 515 -20.95 7.33 -0.68
N SER A 516 -19.68 7.10 -1.07
CA SER A 516 -18.49 7.82 -0.61
C SER A 516 -17.28 7.53 -1.50
N PHE A 517 -16.30 8.43 -1.51
CA PHE A 517 -15.04 8.31 -2.23
C PHE A 517 -13.87 8.03 -1.31
N ALA A 518 -12.85 7.35 -1.84
CA ALA A 518 -11.50 7.47 -1.31
C ALA A 518 -10.90 8.84 -1.70
N ARG A 519 -10.23 9.50 -0.76
CA ARG A 519 -9.79 10.91 -0.89
C ARG A 519 -9.02 11.21 -2.18
N ILE A 520 -7.94 10.46 -2.44
CA ILE A 520 -7.08 10.72 -3.60
C ILE A 520 -7.85 10.55 -4.91
N HIS A 521 -8.71 9.53 -4.99
CA HIS A 521 -9.47 9.25 -6.20
C HIS A 521 -10.53 10.33 -6.48
N GLU A 522 -11.20 10.83 -5.45
CA GLU A 522 -12.12 11.98 -5.56
C GLU A 522 -11.41 13.19 -6.17
N THR A 523 -10.23 13.53 -5.65
CA THR A 523 -9.43 14.63 -6.16
C THR A 523 -8.98 14.38 -7.61
N ASN A 524 -8.53 13.18 -7.93
CA ASN A 524 -8.14 12.82 -9.30
C ASN A 524 -9.29 12.98 -10.29
N LEU A 525 -10.50 12.54 -9.95
CA LEU A 525 -11.69 12.74 -10.80
C LEU A 525 -11.97 14.23 -11.05
N LYS A 526 -11.95 15.04 -9.98
CA LYS A 526 -12.16 16.49 -10.08
C LYS A 526 -11.09 17.17 -10.94
N LYS A 527 -9.83 16.82 -10.77
CA LYS A 527 -8.69 17.33 -11.57
C LYS A 527 -8.78 16.91 -13.04
N GLN A 528 -9.43 15.80 -13.32
CA GLN A 528 -9.74 15.38 -14.70
C GLN A 528 -11.03 15.99 -15.26
N GLY A 529 -11.63 16.97 -14.57
CA GLY A 529 -12.84 17.67 -15.02
C GLY A 529 -14.10 16.83 -14.97
N MET A 530 -14.15 15.83 -14.10
CA MET A 530 -15.31 14.97 -13.89
C MET A 530 -16.08 15.39 -12.63
N LEU A 531 -17.38 15.21 -12.63
CA LEU A 531 -18.20 15.41 -11.44
C LEU A 531 -18.07 14.21 -10.50
N ALA A 532 -17.44 14.44 -9.35
CA ALA A 532 -17.39 13.48 -8.26
C ALA A 532 -18.51 13.80 -7.27
N LEU A 533 -19.59 13.04 -7.31
CA LEU A 533 -20.84 13.30 -6.59
C LEU A 533 -21.12 12.21 -5.56
N THR A 534 -21.67 12.60 -4.42
CA THR A 534 -22.14 11.63 -3.42
C THR A 534 -23.65 11.70 -3.25
N PHE A 535 -24.28 10.58 -2.95
CA PHE A 535 -25.68 10.54 -2.60
C PHE A 535 -25.95 11.33 -1.31
N VAL A 536 -26.95 12.18 -1.31
CA VAL A 536 -27.45 12.86 -0.10
C VAL A 536 -27.99 11.80 0.88
N ASN A 537 -28.82 10.89 0.37
CA ASN A 537 -29.24 9.70 1.09
C ASN A 537 -28.60 8.47 0.43
N LYS A 538 -27.77 7.77 1.17
CA LYS A 538 -27.03 6.58 0.66
C LYS A 538 -27.95 5.46 0.14
N ASP A 539 -29.18 5.37 0.68
CA ASP A 539 -30.16 4.38 0.26
C ASP A 539 -30.69 4.65 -1.16
N ASP A 540 -30.52 5.86 -1.67
CA ASP A 540 -30.93 6.21 -3.03
C ASP A 540 -30.12 5.46 -4.09
N TYR A 541 -28.94 4.93 -3.73
CA TYR A 541 -28.23 3.98 -4.58
C TYR A 541 -29.13 2.80 -5.00
N ASN A 542 -29.98 2.31 -4.12
CA ASN A 542 -30.88 1.19 -4.41
C ASN A 542 -32.01 1.55 -5.38
N LYS A 543 -32.30 2.84 -5.54
CA LYS A 543 -33.35 3.34 -6.47
C LYS A 543 -32.87 3.42 -7.91
N ILE A 544 -31.54 3.39 -8.16
CA ILE A 544 -30.98 3.40 -9.51
C ILE A 544 -31.20 2.02 -10.13
N LYS A 545 -31.93 2.00 -11.23
CA LYS A 545 -32.31 0.78 -11.98
C LYS A 545 -31.68 0.80 -13.37
#